data_c71eac115875112d11806789bfcd053e
#
_entry.id   c71eac115875112d11806789bfcd053e
#
_cell.length_a   1.000
_cell.length_b   1.000
_cell.length_c   1.000
_cell.angle_alpha   90.00
_cell.angle_beta   90.00
_cell.angle_gamma   90.00
#
_symmetry.space_group_name_H-M   'P 1'
#
loop_
_entity.id
_entity.type
_entity.pdbx_description
1 polymer ?
#
loop_
_entity_poly.entity_id
_entity_poly.type
_entity_poly.pdbx_seq_one_letter_code
_entity_poly.pdbx_strand_id
1 'polypeptide(L)'
;MSDFASNDISDGAFALSSNPTLIDKLYLSLALEGQQGQLSGQWHMGDGEVSTQGSLTWPQGQFSGDINVKGSNLAVIQPPMAILNVSPDINMTFDEKLFAVKGQVNVPSGQIKIVPLAEGGIAVSNDVVFNDSISEMTVKTIPYAITADVKVNVGKNLTIDGMGLKGKLSGNLLLQQQAFKPPMLFGDIKVTNGSYKFMGQTLTIDTGEVQFVGPTSVPNLNIEATRDIKDEDITAGVRVTGTPMRPVVTLFSSPAKEQAEVLSYILTGKGFTSTSNEQSNSLMMGAALSLGAQFDGGAMNSIGSTATGLIEKFGFSNVQLDTNDDGKVAVSGYIGEDLMIKYGVGVFNPGYEMTVRYYLLSQLYLESVSSTLSQSLDIYYSFEID
;
A
#
# COMPACT_ATOMS: atom_id res chain seq x y z
N MET A 1 28.53 50.17 -16.76
CA MET A 1 27.20 49.90 -17.34
C MET A 1 26.85 48.49 -16.90
N SER A 2 25.95 48.35 -15.97
CA SER A 2 25.45 47.04 -15.56
C SER A 2 24.51 46.55 -16.68
N ASP A 3 24.92 45.50 -17.38
CA ASP A 3 24.02 44.83 -18.34
C ASP A 3 22.91 44.18 -17.54
N PHE A 4 21.76 44.84 -17.51
CA PHE A 4 20.54 44.32 -16.92
C PHE A 4 19.77 43.62 -18.03
N ALA A 5 19.54 42.30 -17.86
CA ALA A 5 18.70 41.52 -18.75
C ALA A 5 17.56 40.90 -17.93
N SER A 6 16.33 40.99 -18.40
CA SER A 6 15.19 40.24 -17.84
C SER A 6 14.65 39.29 -18.89
N ASN A 7 14.33 38.07 -18.48
CA ASN A 7 13.61 37.10 -19.28
C ASN A 7 12.32 36.77 -18.54
N ASP A 8 11.20 37.05 -19.19
CA ASP A 8 9.87 36.84 -18.61
C ASP A 8 9.08 35.84 -19.43
N ILE A 9 8.44 34.87 -18.73
CA ILE A 9 7.42 34.00 -19.28
C ILE A 9 6.10 34.51 -18.72
N SER A 10 5.14 34.79 -19.60
CA SER A 10 3.80 35.21 -19.21
C SER A 10 2.76 34.28 -19.82
N ASP A 11 1.75 33.94 -19.03
CA ASP A 11 0.61 33.10 -19.42
C ASP A 11 0.99 31.71 -19.96
N GLY A 12 2.05 31.14 -19.39
CA GLY A 12 2.48 29.79 -19.71
C GLY A 12 1.52 28.74 -19.13
N ALA A 13 1.37 27.63 -19.84
CA ALA A 13 0.66 26.45 -19.34
C ALA A 13 1.42 25.19 -19.75
N PHE A 14 1.50 24.20 -18.85
CA PHE A 14 2.02 22.89 -19.17
C PHE A 14 1.45 21.82 -18.26
N ALA A 15 1.46 20.59 -18.75
CA ALA A 15 1.10 19.40 -17.97
C ALA A 15 2.25 18.40 -18.02
N LEU A 16 2.51 17.74 -16.89
CA LEU A 16 3.46 16.65 -16.84
C LEU A 16 2.80 15.37 -17.34
N SER A 17 3.48 14.64 -18.22
CA SER A 17 2.94 13.35 -18.75
C SER A 17 2.68 12.31 -17.66
N SER A 18 3.38 12.38 -16.55
CA SER A 18 3.22 11.50 -15.38
C SER A 18 2.18 11.97 -14.37
N ASN A 19 1.73 13.22 -14.48
CA ASN A 19 0.78 13.83 -13.57
C ASN A 19 -0.25 14.64 -14.38
N PRO A 20 -1.55 14.29 -14.36
CA PRO A 20 -2.57 14.98 -15.12
C PRO A 20 -2.91 16.37 -14.58
N THR A 21 -2.23 16.85 -13.55
CA THR A 21 -2.46 18.18 -13.02
C THR A 21 -1.92 19.22 -14.00
N LEU A 22 -2.79 20.09 -14.44
CA LEU A 22 -2.42 21.23 -15.29
C LEU A 22 -1.80 22.33 -14.42
N ILE A 23 -0.68 22.84 -14.86
CA ILE A 23 -0.09 24.09 -14.37
C ILE A 23 -0.47 25.15 -15.39
N ASP A 24 -1.13 26.20 -14.97
CA ASP A 24 -1.56 27.30 -15.82
C ASP A 24 -1.25 28.66 -15.19
N LYS A 25 -1.48 29.71 -15.95
CA LYS A 25 -1.21 31.11 -15.57
C LYS A 25 0.21 31.27 -15.01
N LEU A 26 1.15 30.61 -15.64
CA LEU A 26 2.54 30.66 -15.24
C LEU A 26 3.18 31.99 -15.62
N TYR A 27 3.60 32.72 -14.61
CA TYR A 27 4.44 33.90 -14.74
C TYR A 27 5.79 33.59 -14.07
N LEU A 28 6.88 33.70 -14.83
CA LEU A 28 8.22 33.59 -14.33
C LEU A 28 9.03 34.80 -14.84
N SER A 29 9.73 35.46 -13.93
CA SER A 29 10.65 36.54 -14.22
C SER A 29 12.02 36.22 -13.65
N LEU A 30 13.03 36.32 -14.47
CA LEU A 30 14.43 36.19 -14.10
C LEU A 30 15.18 37.47 -14.47
N ALA A 31 15.50 38.27 -13.46
CA ALA A 31 16.29 39.47 -13.59
C ALA A 31 17.77 39.18 -13.35
N LEU A 32 18.60 39.44 -14.31
CA LEU A 32 20.05 39.15 -14.29
C LEU A 32 20.86 40.45 -14.15
N GLU A 33 21.77 40.46 -13.20
CA GLU A 33 22.72 41.58 -12.99
C GLU A 33 24.12 41.01 -12.69
N GLY A 34 25.02 41.13 -13.64
CA GLY A 34 26.39 40.60 -13.53
C GLY A 34 26.41 39.09 -13.33
N GLN A 35 26.85 38.66 -12.17
CA GLN A 35 26.92 37.23 -11.79
C GLN A 35 25.81 36.82 -10.80
N GLN A 36 24.71 37.53 -10.81
CA GLN A 36 23.57 37.30 -9.96
C GLN A 36 22.26 37.30 -10.75
N GLY A 37 21.31 36.54 -10.31
CA GLY A 37 19.95 36.50 -10.85
C GLY A 37 18.91 36.50 -9.72
N GLN A 38 17.84 37.24 -9.93
CA GLN A 38 16.67 37.22 -9.06
C GLN A 38 15.52 36.52 -9.78
N LEU A 39 15.04 35.45 -9.20
CA LEU A 39 13.91 34.67 -9.69
C LEU A 39 12.65 35.08 -8.93
N SER A 40 11.56 35.35 -9.64
CA SER A 40 10.24 35.47 -9.07
C SER A 40 9.23 34.78 -9.99
N GLY A 41 8.18 34.20 -9.42
CA GLY A 41 7.20 33.54 -10.22
C GLY A 41 5.91 33.26 -9.46
N GLN A 42 4.85 33.06 -10.24
CA GLN A 42 3.54 32.66 -9.76
C GLN A 42 2.90 31.74 -10.80
N TRP A 43 2.16 30.75 -10.34
CA TRP A 43 1.37 29.88 -11.21
C TRP A 43 0.21 29.26 -10.46
N HIS A 44 -0.74 28.69 -11.19
CA HIS A 44 -1.83 27.92 -10.62
C HIS A 44 -1.63 26.43 -10.86
N MET A 45 -2.17 25.63 -9.95
CA MET A 45 -2.17 24.18 -10.03
C MET A 45 -3.49 23.66 -9.48
N GLY A 46 -4.45 23.37 -10.37
CA GLY A 46 -5.86 23.20 -10.02
C GLY A 46 -6.44 24.51 -9.46
N ASP A 47 -7.10 24.44 -8.30
CA ASP A 47 -7.64 25.60 -7.61
C ASP A 47 -6.61 26.32 -6.72
N GLY A 48 -5.38 25.83 -6.69
CA GLY A 48 -4.32 26.36 -5.84
C GLY A 48 -3.38 27.33 -6.53
N GLU A 49 -2.73 28.17 -5.73
CA GLU A 49 -1.75 29.16 -6.18
C GLU A 49 -0.38 28.85 -5.58
N VAL A 50 0.64 29.07 -6.38
CA VAL A 50 2.05 29.00 -5.99
C VAL A 50 2.73 30.33 -6.25
N SER A 51 3.56 30.74 -5.30
CA SER A 51 4.54 31.78 -5.48
C SER A 51 5.94 31.25 -5.28
N THR A 52 6.89 31.71 -6.07
CA THR A 52 8.30 31.41 -5.90
C THR A 52 9.13 32.68 -5.92
N GLN A 53 10.14 32.68 -5.11
CA GLN A 53 11.16 33.76 -5.07
C GLN A 53 12.51 33.10 -4.84
N GLY A 54 13.53 33.61 -5.45
CA GLY A 54 14.87 33.06 -5.26
C GLY A 54 15.99 33.96 -5.79
N SER A 55 17.18 33.61 -5.39
CA SER A 55 18.41 34.21 -5.88
C SER A 55 19.32 33.14 -6.46
N LEU A 56 19.94 33.47 -7.56
CA LEU A 56 20.92 32.62 -8.24
C LEU A 56 22.23 33.38 -8.30
N THR A 57 23.33 32.70 -8.10
CA THR A 57 24.65 33.32 -8.23
C THR A 57 25.61 32.36 -8.93
N TRP A 58 26.55 32.92 -9.72
CA TRP A 58 27.56 32.12 -10.43
C TRP A 58 28.94 32.79 -10.45
N PRO A 59 29.47 33.17 -9.27
CA PRO A 59 30.81 33.77 -9.19
C PRO A 59 31.85 32.77 -9.72
N GLN A 60 32.69 33.23 -10.63
CA GLN A 60 33.74 32.40 -11.25
C GLN A 60 33.22 31.12 -11.92
N GLY A 61 31.96 31.10 -12.34
CA GLY A 61 31.30 29.93 -12.95
C GLY A 61 30.74 28.91 -11.96
N GLN A 62 30.83 29.13 -10.66
CA GLN A 62 30.24 28.26 -9.63
C GLN A 62 28.78 28.63 -9.41
N PHE A 63 27.88 27.72 -9.82
CA PHE A 63 26.46 27.96 -9.78
C PHE A 63 25.86 27.57 -8.41
N SER A 64 25.15 28.48 -7.79
CA SER A 64 24.45 28.28 -6.55
C SER A 64 23.14 29.08 -6.50
N GLY A 65 22.21 28.65 -5.66
CA GLY A 65 20.94 29.33 -5.53
C GLY A 65 20.19 29.00 -4.24
N ASP A 66 19.27 29.89 -3.95
CA ASP A 66 18.28 29.76 -2.87
C ASP A 66 16.93 30.10 -3.45
N ILE A 67 15.98 29.14 -3.39
CA ILE A 67 14.64 29.27 -3.96
C ILE A 67 13.64 28.92 -2.88
N ASN A 68 12.73 29.85 -2.60
CA ASN A 68 11.58 29.61 -1.75
C ASN A 68 10.35 29.36 -2.63
N VAL A 69 9.59 28.29 -2.31
CA VAL A 69 8.31 27.93 -2.95
C VAL A 69 7.25 27.89 -1.91
N LYS A 70 6.24 28.72 -2.06
CA LYS A 70 5.08 28.78 -1.17
C LYS A 70 3.80 28.62 -1.97
N GLY A 71 3.01 27.62 -1.58
CA GLY A 71 1.75 27.31 -2.25
C GLY A 71 0.59 27.12 -1.30
N SER A 72 -0.61 27.26 -1.81
CA SER A 72 -1.83 26.99 -1.09
C SER A 72 -2.77 26.16 -1.91
N ASN A 73 -3.29 25.08 -1.33
CA ASN A 73 -4.33 24.20 -1.90
C ASN A 73 -4.03 23.67 -3.32
N LEU A 74 -2.80 23.28 -3.58
CA LEU A 74 -2.36 22.75 -4.88
C LEU A 74 -2.96 21.36 -5.10
N ALA A 75 -3.57 21.13 -6.26
CA ALA A 75 -4.04 19.82 -6.63
C ALA A 75 -2.89 18.95 -7.12
N VAL A 76 -2.53 17.94 -6.34
CA VAL A 76 -1.56 16.90 -6.73
C VAL A 76 -2.31 15.62 -7.03
N ILE A 77 -2.27 15.18 -8.28
CA ILE A 77 -3.00 14.02 -8.75
C ILE A 77 -2.01 12.94 -9.18
N GLN A 78 -2.06 11.79 -8.52
CA GLN A 78 -1.26 10.61 -8.81
C GLN A 78 -2.19 9.42 -9.09
N PRO A 79 -2.79 9.32 -10.30
CA PRO A 79 -3.70 8.22 -10.61
C PRO A 79 -2.99 6.86 -10.61
N PRO A 80 -3.69 5.79 -10.22
CA PRO A 80 -5.04 5.78 -9.65
C PRO A 80 -5.07 5.98 -8.13
N MET A 81 -3.92 6.21 -7.49
CA MET A 81 -3.73 6.04 -6.05
C MET A 81 -4.06 7.26 -5.20
N ALA A 82 -3.82 8.49 -5.68
CA ALA A 82 -3.99 9.65 -4.81
C ALA A 82 -4.48 10.90 -5.56
N ILE A 83 -5.36 11.65 -4.91
CA ILE A 83 -5.72 13.04 -5.25
C ILE A 83 -5.57 13.82 -3.95
N LEU A 84 -4.59 14.71 -3.89
CA LEU A 84 -4.24 15.44 -2.67
C LEU A 84 -4.32 16.95 -2.91
N ASN A 85 -4.77 17.68 -1.92
CA ASN A 85 -4.59 19.11 -1.84
C ASN A 85 -3.38 19.38 -0.93
N VAL A 86 -2.41 20.10 -1.45
CA VAL A 86 -1.10 20.28 -0.80
C VAL A 86 -0.77 21.75 -0.69
N SER A 87 -0.26 22.17 0.45
CA SER A 87 0.20 23.55 0.69
C SER A 87 1.65 23.52 1.17
N PRO A 88 2.62 23.62 0.24
CA PRO A 88 4.05 23.65 0.57
C PRO A 88 4.48 25.04 1.05
N ASP A 89 5.47 25.06 1.93
CA ASP A 89 6.30 26.20 2.27
C ASP A 89 7.73 25.68 2.40
N ILE A 90 8.45 25.66 1.27
CA ILE A 90 9.71 24.95 1.09
C ILE A 90 10.78 25.90 0.61
N ASN A 91 11.93 25.83 1.26
CA ASN A 91 13.16 26.46 0.83
C ASN A 91 14.12 25.40 0.23
N MET A 92 14.62 25.67 -0.93
CA MET A 92 15.59 24.85 -1.66
C MET A 92 16.88 25.64 -1.84
N THR A 93 17.97 25.10 -1.33
CA THR A 93 19.32 25.67 -1.57
C THR A 93 20.16 24.66 -2.34
N PHE A 94 20.92 25.13 -3.27
CA PHE A 94 21.79 24.27 -4.06
C PHE A 94 23.12 24.98 -4.43
N ASP A 95 24.11 24.15 -4.55
CA ASP A 95 25.41 24.49 -5.11
C ASP A 95 25.92 23.37 -6.03
N GLU A 96 27.17 23.38 -6.45
CA GLU A 96 27.74 22.37 -7.36
C GLU A 96 27.75 20.94 -6.78
N LYS A 97 27.60 20.78 -5.48
CA LYS A 97 27.77 19.50 -4.78
C LYS A 97 26.57 19.08 -3.93
N LEU A 98 25.75 20.05 -3.53
CA LEU A 98 24.69 19.86 -2.56
C LEU A 98 23.37 20.43 -3.07
N PHE A 99 22.30 19.67 -2.88
CA PHE A 99 20.92 20.13 -2.98
C PHE A 99 20.25 19.91 -1.62
N ALA A 100 19.79 20.96 -0.99
CA ALA A 100 19.13 20.87 0.30
C ALA A 100 17.70 21.38 0.22
N VAL A 101 16.76 20.61 0.78
CA VAL A 101 15.33 20.94 0.85
C VAL A 101 14.93 21.04 2.30
N LYS A 102 14.36 22.17 2.70
CA LYS A 102 13.87 22.39 4.07
C LYS A 102 12.51 23.06 4.06
N GLY A 103 11.71 22.78 5.08
CA GLY A 103 10.43 23.46 5.22
C GLY A 103 9.31 22.57 5.71
N GLN A 104 8.10 22.88 5.24
CA GLN A 104 6.92 22.13 5.61
C GLN A 104 5.95 21.97 4.44
N VAL A 105 5.17 20.89 4.50
CA VAL A 105 4.10 20.60 3.56
C VAL A 105 2.85 20.27 4.37
N ASN A 106 1.79 21.04 4.16
CA ASN A 106 0.49 20.74 4.74
C ASN A 106 -0.39 20.03 3.70
N VAL A 107 -1.04 18.94 4.11
CA VAL A 107 -1.99 18.18 3.30
C VAL A 107 -3.37 18.28 3.97
N PRO A 108 -4.11 19.38 3.75
CA PRO A 108 -5.37 19.64 4.46
C PRO A 108 -6.47 18.65 4.11
N SER A 109 -6.48 18.14 2.87
CA SER A 109 -7.51 17.24 2.39
C SER A 109 -7.02 16.41 1.20
N GLY A 110 -7.79 15.38 0.85
CA GLY A 110 -7.53 14.53 -0.29
C GLY A 110 -8.17 13.16 -0.16
N GLN A 111 -7.88 12.32 -1.15
CA GLN A 111 -8.29 10.92 -1.17
C GLN A 111 -7.11 10.04 -1.59
N ILE A 112 -6.85 9.01 -0.79
CA ILE A 112 -5.92 7.93 -1.12
C ILE A 112 -6.74 6.68 -1.41
N LYS A 113 -6.52 6.08 -2.57
CA LYS A 113 -7.10 4.79 -2.95
C LYS A 113 -6.02 3.73 -2.91
N ILE A 114 -6.19 2.73 -2.06
CA ILE A 114 -5.33 1.55 -2.08
C ILE A 114 -5.89 0.63 -3.17
N VAL A 115 -5.18 0.55 -4.29
CA VAL A 115 -5.51 -0.39 -5.37
C VAL A 115 -4.59 -1.60 -5.23
N PRO A 116 -5.13 -2.82 -5.37
CA PRO A 116 -4.29 -4.00 -5.46
C PRO A 116 -3.32 -3.83 -6.64
N LEU A 117 -2.08 -4.23 -6.47
CA LEU A 117 -1.17 -4.36 -7.59
C LEU A 117 -1.81 -5.35 -8.58
N ALA A 118 -1.84 -4.98 -9.87
CA ALA A 118 -2.38 -5.87 -10.89
C ALA A 118 -1.61 -7.20 -10.84
N GLU A 119 -2.32 -8.29 -10.58
CA GLU A 119 -1.76 -9.63 -10.66
C GLU A 119 -1.33 -9.84 -12.12
N GLY A 120 -0.03 -10.03 -12.37
CA GLY A 120 0.50 -10.26 -13.72
C GLY A 120 1.75 -9.47 -14.09
N GLY A 121 2.29 -8.67 -13.20
CA GLY A 121 3.65 -8.20 -13.35
C GLY A 121 4.60 -9.40 -13.21
N ILE A 122 5.07 -9.95 -14.33
CA ILE A 122 6.15 -10.94 -14.31
C ILE A 122 7.32 -10.23 -13.65
N ALA A 123 7.65 -10.62 -12.42
CA ALA A 123 8.90 -10.22 -11.81
C ALA A 123 10.01 -10.68 -12.76
N VAL A 124 10.82 -9.73 -13.22
CA VAL A 124 11.98 -10.09 -14.05
C VAL A 124 12.82 -11.08 -13.24
N SER A 125 13.02 -12.28 -13.78
CA SER A 125 13.81 -13.31 -13.11
C SER A 125 15.19 -12.75 -12.75
N ASN A 126 15.70 -13.10 -11.57
CA ASN A 126 17.02 -12.65 -11.09
C ASN A 126 18.20 -13.10 -11.96
N ASP A 127 17.97 -13.95 -12.97
CA ASP A 127 18.97 -14.42 -13.94
C ASP A 127 18.88 -13.72 -15.30
N VAL A 128 17.98 -12.75 -15.49
CA VAL A 128 17.97 -11.89 -16.67
C VAL A 128 19.09 -10.88 -16.57
N VAL A 129 20.20 -11.19 -17.21
CA VAL A 129 21.28 -10.24 -17.43
C VAL A 129 20.91 -9.37 -18.63
N PHE A 130 20.56 -8.11 -18.39
CA PHE A 130 20.46 -7.11 -19.45
C PHE A 130 21.86 -6.88 -20.02
N ASN A 131 22.12 -7.38 -21.20
CA ASN A 131 23.35 -7.09 -21.91
C ASN A 131 23.19 -5.74 -22.65
N ASP A 132 23.22 -4.65 -21.89
CA ASP A 132 23.28 -3.31 -22.46
C ASP A 132 24.68 -3.08 -23.04
N SER A 133 24.87 -3.52 -24.29
CA SER A 133 26.00 -3.11 -25.11
C SER A 133 25.86 -1.67 -25.63
N ILE A 134 25.46 -0.75 -24.74
CA ILE A 134 25.65 0.67 -24.96
C ILE A 134 26.97 1.04 -24.30
N SER A 135 27.92 1.40 -25.14
CA SER A 135 29.26 1.85 -24.81
C SER A 135 29.27 2.64 -23.51
N GLU A 136 30.07 2.18 -22.55
CA GLU A 136 30.44 2.91 -21.34
C GLU A 136 31.07 4.26 -21.72
N MET A 137 30.26 5.26 -21.97
CA MET A 137 30.66 6.59 -21.60
C MET A 137 30.67 6.61 -20.07
N THR A 138 31.81 6.41 -19.48
CA THR A 138 32.05 6.72 -18.07
C THR A 138 31.85 8.23 -17.87
N VAL A 139 30.61 8.64 -17.78
CA VAL A 139 30.28 9.92 -17.15
C VAL A 139 30.73 9.74 -15.72
N LYS A 140 31.85 10.39 -15.36
CA LYS A 140 32.19 10.58 -13.93
C LYS A 140 31.04 11.37 -13.31
N THR A 141 30.05 10.65 -12.83
CA THR A 141 28.97 11.24 -12.03
C THR A 141 29.60 11.66 -10.73
N ILE A 142 29.87 12.94 -10.58
CA ILE A 142 30.22 13.51 -9.27
C ILE A 142 28.97 13.26 -8.42
N PRO A 143 29.08 12.50 -7.34
CA PRO A 143 27.89 12.17 -6.56
C PRO A 143 27.34 13.47 -5.96
N TYR A 144 26.15 13.87 -6.44
CA TYR A 144 25.47 15.04 -5.96
C TYR A 144 24.79 14.72 -4.62
N ALA A 145 25.13 15.45 -3.57
CA ALA A 145 24.57 15.21 -2.25
C ALA A 145 23.17 15.81 -2.16
N ILE A 146 22.22 15.02 -1.71
CA ILE A 146 20.86 15.48 -1.43
C ILE A 146 20.63 15.42 0.08
N THR A 147 20.14 16.52 0.65
CA THR A 147 19.69 16.58 2.05
C THR A 147 18.26 17.08 2.11
N ALA A 148 17.49 16.56 3.05
CA ALA A 148 16.12 16.99 3.27
C ALA A 148 15.81 17.08 4.77
N ASP A 149 15.04 18.09 5.16
CA ASP A 149 14.40 18.23 6.47
C ASP A 149 13.04 18.89 6.24
N VAL A 150 12.02 18.04 6.05
CA VAL A 150 10.68 18.50 5.64
C VAL A 150 9.64 17.94 6.61
N LYS A 151 8.88 18.84 7.23
CA LYS A 151 7.72 18.48 8.06
C LYS A 151 6.50 18.29 7.17
N VAL A 152 5.78 17.20 7.34
CA VAL A 152 4.53 16.93 6.63
C VAL A 152 3.40 16.85 7.65
N ASN A 153 2.44 17.77 7.54
CA ASN A 153 1.27 17.82 8.42
C ASN A 153 0.05 17.32 7.65
N VAL A 154 -0.52 16.20 8.09
CA VAL A 154 -1.71 15.59 7.49
C VAL A 154 -2.95 16.06 8.24
N GLY A 155 -3.82 16.76 7.56
CA GLY A 155 -5.08 17.28 8.09
C GLY A 155 -6.17 16.20 8.18
N LYS A 156 -7.23 16.51 8.91
CA LYS A 156 -8.32 15.55 9.23
C LYS A 156 -9.27 15.23 8.05
N ASN A 157 -9.08 15.88 6.90
CA ASN A 157 -9.94 15.66 5.71
C ASN A 157 -9.25 14.85 4.62
N LEU A 158 -8.15 14.18 4.94
CA LEU A 158 -7.55 13.18 4.07
C LEU A 158 -8.25 11.84 4.31
N THR A 159 -8.82 11.25 3.25
CA THR A 159 -9.53 9.98 3.31
C THR A 159 -8.69 8.86 2.71
N ILE A 160 -8.87 7.65 3.22
CA ILE A 160 -8.31 6.42 2.66
C ILE A 160 -9.44 5.45 2.36
N ASP A 161 -9.38 4.81 1.19
CA ASP A 161 -10.33 3.78 0.75
C ASP A 161 -9.61 2.72 -0.08
N GLY A 162 -9.70 1.48 0.32
CA GLY A 162 -9.21 0.35 -0.45
C GLY A 162 -8.83 -0.85 0.41
N MET A 163 -8.81 -2.02 -0.21
CA MET A 163 -8.52 -3.31 0.44
C MET A 163 -9.37 -3.57 1.71
N GLY A 164 -10.63 -3.11 1.69
CA GLY A 164 -11.53 -3.22 2.83
C GLY A 164 -11.39 -2.12 3.89
N LEU A 165 -10.32 -1.35 3.87
CA LEU A 165 -10.07 -0.23 4.80
C LEU A 165 -10.75 1.04 4.29
N LYS A 166 -11.49 1.71 5.16
CA LYS A 166 -12.01 3.06 4.96
C LYS A 166 -11.78 3.89 6.20
N GLY A 167 -11.45 5.17 6.04
CA GLY A 167 -11.24 6.05 7.18
C GLY A 167 -10.71 7.41 6.80
N LYS A 168 -10.44 8.22 7.83
CA LYS A 168 -9.77 9.50 7.70
C LYS A 168 -8.37 9.39 8.29
N LEU A 169 -7.41 9.98 7.63
CA LEU A 169 -6.02 10.03 8.08
C LEU A 169 -5.73 11.39 8.70
N SER A 170 -4.88 11.39 9.72
CA SER A 170 -4.31 12.60 10.31
C SER A 170 -2.99 12.27 10.98
N GLY A 171 -2.08 13.22 11.04
CA GLY A 171 -0.80 13.00 11.72
C GLY A 171 0.28 14.00 11.31
N ASN A 172 1.46 13.78 11.84
CA ASN A 172 2.62 14.61 11.55
C ASN A 172 3.82 13.72 11.26
N LEU A 173 4.50 14.00 10.16
CA LEU A 173 5.69 13.29 9.75
C LEU A 173 6.85 14.26 9.59
N LEU A 174 8.05 13.77 9.82
CA LEU A 174 9.31 14.45 9.55
C LEU A 174 10.13 13.59 8.60
N LEU A 175 10.31 14.09 7.38
CA LEU A 175 11.20 13.50 6.40
C LEU A 175 12.60 14.08 6.59
N GLN A 176 13.56 13.22 6.88
CA GLN A 176 14.97 13.59 6.98
C GLN A 176 15.82 12.76 6.03
N GLN A 177 16.70 13.43 5.33
CA GLN A 177 17.71 12.79 4.50
C GLN A 177 19.07 13.48 4.72
N GLN A 178 20.07 12.67 5.05
CA GLN A 178 21.46 13.11 5.09
C GLN A 178 22.13 12.81 3.74
N ALA A 179 23.15 13.60 3.43
CA ALA A 179 23.94 13.40 2.21
C ALA A 179 24.37 11.94 2.03
N PHE A 180 24.09 11.39 0.86
CA PHE A 180 24.43 10.01 0.48
C PHE A 180 23.81 8.90 1.36
N LYS A 181 22.80 9.21 2.16
CA LYS A 181 22.05 8.23 2.93
C LYS A 181 20.62 8.13 2.42
N PRO A 182 19.96 6.99 2.63
CA PRO A 182 18.54 6.87 2.29
C PRO A 182 17.68 7.81 3.14
N PRO A 183 16.51 8.22 2.63
CA PRO A 183 15.57 9.03 3.40
C PRO A 183 15.02 8.27 4.60
N MET A 184 14.84 8.98 5.70
CA MET A 184 14.23 8.48 6.93
C MET A 184 12.97 9.28 7.22
N LEU A 185 11.96 8.59 7.75
CA LEU A 185 10.67 9.16 8.10
C LEU A 185 10.39 8.91 9.59
N PHE A 186 9.95 9.95 10.29
CA PHE A 186 9.62 9.91 11.71
C PHE A 186 8.25 10.49 11.94
N GLY A 187 7.54 9.99 12.95
CA GLY A 187 6.21 10.47 13.32
C GLY A 187 5.13 9.41 13.15
N ASP A 188 3.89 9.83 13.24
CA ASP A 188 2.74 8.93 13.21
C ASP A 188 1.62 9.41 12.28
N ILE A 189 0.94 8.47 11.70
CA ILE A 189 -0.33 8.65 10.98
C ILE A 189 -1.40 7.84 11.71
N LYS A 190 -2.51 8.51 12.03
CA LYS A 190 -3.67 7.91 12.70
C LYS A 190 -4.84 7.78 11.75
N VAL A 191 -5.52 6.66 11.83
CA VAL A 191 -6.81 6.42 11.20
C VAL A 191 -7.91 6.79 12.19
N THR A 192 -8.79 7.67 11.79
CA THR A 192 -9.95 8.09 12.60
C THR A 192 -11.23 7.83 11.83
N ASN A 193 -12.32 7.53 12.54
CA ASN A 193 -13.60 7.15 11.94
C ASN A 193 -13.40 6.04 10.89
N GLY A 194 -12.56 5.07 11.24
CA GLY A 194 -12.17 4.00 10.37
C GLY A 194 -13.10 2.80 10.47
N SER A 195 -13.21 2.07 9.37
CA SER A 195 -13.82 0.76 9.31
C SER A 195 -12.98 -0.18 8.45
N TYR A 196 -13.03 -1.44 8.77
CA TYR A 196 -12.37 -2.49 8.01
C TYR A 196 -13.37 -3.58 7.66
N LYS A 197 -13.49 -3.89 6.38
CA LYS A 197 -14.35 -4.96 5.90
C LYS A 197 -13.56 -6.26 5.86
N PHE A 198 -13.92 -7.19 6.73
CA PHE A 198 -13.28 -8.49 6.87
C PHE A 198 -14.31 -9.59 6.62
N MET A 199 -14.08 -10.43 5.60
CA MET A 199 -14.95 -11.58 5.24
C MET A 199 -16.44 -11.23 5.18
N GLY A 200 -16.78 -10.08 4.62
CA GLY A 200 -18.15 -9.60 4.49
C GLY A 200 -18.70 -8.86 5.71
N GLN A 201 -17.99 -8.88 6.84
CA GLN A 201 -18.36 -8.14 8.05
C GLN A 201 -17.61 -6.81 8.13
N THR A 202 -18.24 -5.83 8.74
CA THR A 202 -17.60 -4.51 8.95
C THR A 202 -17.22 -4.39 10.42
N LEU A 203 -15.93 -4.15 10.65
CA LEU A 203 -15.34 -3.86 11.95
C LEU A 203 -15.09 -2.36 12.06
N THR A 204 -15.29 -1.80 13.24
CA THR A 204 -14.92 -0.41 13.56
C THR A 204 -13.46 -0.36 13.96
N ILE A 205 -12.70 0.59 13.45
CA ILE A 205 -11.31 0.79 13.86
C ILE A 205 -11.29 1.69 15.09
N ASP A 206 -10.98 1.12 16.25
CA ASP A 206 -10.89 1.84 17.52
C ASP A 206 -9.52 2.49 17.67
N THR A 207 -8.46 1.75 17.32
CA THR A 207 -7.09 2.24 17.24
C THR A 207 -6.58 1.96 15.84
N GLY A 208 -6.08 3.00 15.18
CA GLY A 208 -5.41 2.87 13.90
C GLY A 208 -4.22 3.80 13.88
N GLU A 209 -3.03 3.27 14.08
CA GLU A 209 -1.80 4.05 14.13
C GLU A 209 -0.69 3.36 13.32
N VAL A 210 -0.02 4.14 12.49
CA VAL A 210 1.15 3.74 11.72
C VAL A 210 2.29 4.66 12.12
N GLN A 211 3.28 4.12 12.82
CA GLN A 211 4.41 4.86 13.36
C GLN A 211 5.67 4.65 12.54
N PHE A 212 6.29 5.74 12.14
CA PHE A 212 7.58 5.77 11.44
C PHE A 212 8.70 6.15 12.40
N VAL A 213 9.74 5.33 12.45
CA VAL A 213 10.88 5.50 13.38
C VAL A 213 12.24 5.47 12.66
N GLY A 214 12.24 5.70 11.36
CA GLY A 214 13.46 5.69 10.53
C GLY A 214 13.18 5.30 9.09
N PRO A 215 13.58 4.11 8.63
CA PRO A 215 13.39 3.73 7.24
C PRO A 215 11.94 3.81 6.79
N THR A 216 11.68 4.42 5.64
CA THR A 216 10.33 4.66 5.11
C THR A 216 9.56 3.37 4.80
N SER A 217 10.29 2.28 4.55
CA SER A 217 9.72 0.97 4.18
C SER A 217 9.28 0.09 5.35
N VAL A 218 9.58 0.49 6.59
CA VAL A 218 9.35 -0.36 7.78
C VAL A 218 8.64 0.41 8.90
N PRO A 219 7.40 0.88 8.70
CA PRO A 219 6.63 1.45 9.79
C PRO A 219 6.17 0.38 10.79
N ASN A 220 5.91 0.78 12.01
CA ASN A 220 5.25 -0.04 13.02
C ASN A 220 3.74 0.15 12.92
N LEU A 221 3.01 -0.95 12.96
CA LEU A 221 1.55 -0.99 12.96
C LEU A 221 1.03 -1.15 14.38
N ASN A 222 -0.03 -0.44 14.72
CA ASN A 222 -0.83 -0.63 15.92
C ASN A 222 -2.30 -0.36 15.56
N ILE A 223 -3.00 -1.42 15.15
CA ILE A 223 -4.37 -1.32 14.64
C ILE A 223 -5.24 -2.26 15.44
N GLU A 224 -6.35 -1.75 15.96
CA GLU A 224 -7.41 -2.53 16.59
C GLU A 224 -8.73 -2.23 15.90
N ALA A 225 -9.40 -3.30 15.48
CA ALA A 225 -10.71 -3.22 14.85
C ALA A 225 -11.68 -4.17 15.56
N THR A 226 -12.85 -3.68 15.92
CA THR A 226 -13.84 -4.39 16.75
C THR A 226 -15.20 -4.49 16.08
N ARG A 227 -15.96 -5.46 16.55
CA ARG A 227 -17.38 -5.63 16.30
C ARG A 227 -18.10 -5.80 17.63
N ASP A 228 -19.09 -4.96 17.88
CA ASP A 228 -19.96 -5.08 19.05
C ASP A 228 -21.15 -5.99 18.76
N ILE A 229 -21.30 -7.04 19.55
CA ILE A 229 -22.40 -7.97 19.52
C ILE A 229 -23.33 -7.65 20.69
N LYS A 230 -24.30 -6.77 20.45
CA LYS A 230 -25.16 -6.21 21.49
C LYS A 230 -26.07 -7.25 22.17
N ASP A 231 -26.46 -8.29 21.44
CA ASP A 231 -27.38 -9.32 21.96
C ASP A 231 -26.73 -10.21 23.04
N GLU A 232 -25.39 -10.30 23.02
CA GLU A 232 -24.63 -11.13 23.96
C GLU A 232 -23.67 -10.33 24.84
N ASP A 233 -23.69 -8.97 24.72
CA ASP A 233 -22.81 -8.05 25.44
C ASP A 233 -21.32 -8.40 25.28
N ILE A 234 -20.92 -8.69 24.03
CA ILE A 234 -19.55 -9.07 23.67
C ILE A 234 -19.02 -8.11 22.62
N THR A 235 -17.81 -7.61 22.84
CA THR A 235 -17.00 -6.95 21.83
C THR A 235 -15.92 -7.93 21.37
N ALA A 236 -15.93 -8.30 20.10
CA ALA A 236 -14.93 -9.16 19.48
C ALA A 236 -14.08 -8.36 18.48
N GLY A 237 -12.77 -8.61 18.43
CA GLY A 237 -11.90 -7.78 17.61
C GLY A 237 -10.61 -8.47 17.15
N VAL A 238 -9.94 -7.74 16.26
CA VAL A 238 -8.65 -8.09 15.67
C VAL A 238 -7.66 -7.00 16.02
N ARG A 239 -6.49 -7.38 16.52
CA ARG A 239 -5.35 -6.49 16.75
C ARG A 239 -4.23 -6.86 15.80
N VAL A 240 -3.71 -5.86 15.07
CA VAL A 240 -2.58 -5.99 14.15
C VAL A 240 -1.43 -5.14 14.67
N THR A 241 -0.30 -5.76 14.95
CA THR A 241 0.93 -5.10 15.38
C THR A 241 2.12 -5.55 14.52
N GLY A 242 3.31 -5.03 14.80
CA GLY A 242 4.51 -5.35 14.02
C GLY A 242 4.69 -4.46 12.80
N THR A 243 5.20 -4.99 11.72
CA THR A 243 5.46 -4.22 10.48
C THR A 243 4.62 -4.77 9.32
N PRO A 244 4.40 -4.01 8.23
CA PRO A 244 3.67 -4.50 7.06
C PRO A 244 4.26 -5.77 6.44
N MET A 245 5.59 -5.95 6.56
CA MET A 245 6.28 -7.14 6.05
C MET A 245 6.16 -8.35 6.99
N ARG A 246 5.91 -8.11 8.29
CA ARG A 246 5.74 -9.14 9.33
C ARG A 246 4.65 -8.70 10.31
N PRO A 247 3.40 -8.69 9.89
CA PRO A 247 2.30 -8.34 10.78
C PRO A 247 2.05 -9.47 11.79
N VAL A 248 1.77 -9.07 13.03
CA VAL A 248 1.29 -9.99 14.07
C VAL A 248 -0.17 -9.68 14.29
N VAL A 249 -1.02 -10.65 13.94
CA VAL A 249 -2.47 -10.54 14.07
C VAL A 249 -2.93 -11.37 15.27
N THR A 250 -3.69 -10.78 16.17
CA THR A 250 -4.26 -11.46 17.33
C THR A 250 -5.76 -11.19 17.43
N LEU A 251 -6.52 -12.21 17.77
CA LEU A 251 -7.95 -12.06 18.08
C LEU A 251 -8.11 -11.79 19.55
N PHE A 252 -9.07 -10.95 19.91
CA PHE A 252 -9.40 -10.65 21.30
C PHE A 252 -10.89 -10.40 21.46
N SER A 253 -11.38 -10.52 22.70
CA SER A 253 -12.75 -10.15 23.05
C SER A 253 -12.86 -9.61 24.47
N SER A 254 -13.93 -8.90 24.72
CA SER A 254 -14.33 -8.47 26.05
C SER A 254 -15.81 -8.84 26.25
N PRO A 255 -16.14 -9.71 27.25
CA PRO A 255 -15.23 -10.51 28.08
C PRO A 255 -14.37 -11.49 27.26
N ALA A 256 -13.23 -11.90 27.84
CA ALA A 256 -12.28 -12.77 27.17
C ALA A 256 -12.91 -14.15 26.83
N LYS A 257 -12.71 -14.57 25.57
CA LYS A 257 -13.19 -15.84 25.02
C LYS A 257 -12.04 -16.57 24.33
N GLU A 258 -12.24 -17.85 24.01
CA GLU A 258 -11.31 -18.61 23.21
C GLU A 258 -11.24 -18.08 21.77
N GLN A 259 -10.08 -18.19 21.12
CA GLN A 259 -9.86 -17.58 19.80
C GLN A 259 -10.86 -18.04 18.73
N ALA A 260 -11.23 -19.32 18.76
CA ALA A 260 -12.25 -19.87 17.85
C ALA A 260 -13.63 -19.24 18.07
N GLU A 261 -13.99 -18.99 19.33
CA GLU A 261 -15.24 -18.33 19.70
C GLU A 261 -15.22 -16.85 19.30
N VAL A 262 -14.09 -16.15 19.53
CA VAL A 262 -13.90 -14.77 19.08
C VAL A 262 -14.06 -14.64 17.57
N LEU A 263 -13.47 -15.58 16.83
CA LEU A 263 -13.62 -15.61 15.36
C LEU A 263 -15.09 -15.81 14.95
N SER A 264 -15.82 -16.71 15.65
CA SER A 264 -17.25 -16.89 15.43
C SER A 264 -18.03 -15.60 15.63
N TYR A 265 -17.77 -14.87 16.70
CA TYR A 265 -18.41 -13.59 16.97
C TYR A 265 -18.11 -12.55 15.87
N ILE A 266 -16.87 -12.47 15.44
CA ILE A 266 -16.49 -11.55 14.35
C ILE A 266 -17.25 -11.86 13.07
N LEU A 267 -17.36 -13.13 12.68
CA LEU A 267 -17.91 -13.54 11.40
C LEU A 267 -19.44 -13.65 11.41
N THR A 268 -20.00 -14.27 12.43
CA THR A 268 -21.42 -14.61 12.48
C THR A 268 -22.23 -13.69 13.39
N GLY A 269 -21.57 -13.00 14.33
CA GLY A 269 -22.22 -12.25 15.42
C GLY A 269 -22.79 -13.13 16.51
N LYS A 270 -22.39 -14.42 16.58
CA LYS A 270 -22.86 -15.38 17.58
C LYS A 270 -21.71 -16.22 18.10
N GLY A 271 -21.85 -16.68 19.33
CA GLY A 271 -20.96 -17.65 19.95
C GLY A 271 -21.01 -19.01 19.26
N PHE A 272 -20.06 -19.86 19.62
CA PHE A 272 -19.98 -21.21 19.11
C PHE A 272 -21.05 -22.08 19.77
N THR A 273 -22.13 -22.39 19.05
CA THR A 273 -23.10 -23.41 19.50
C THR A 273 -22.89 -24.68 18.69
N SER A 274 -22.78 -25.79 19.35
CA SER A 274 -22.63 -27.14 18.75
C SER A 274 -23.76 -27.55 17.80
N THR A 275 -24.77 -26.70 17.65
CA THR A 275 -25.94 -26.86 16.77
C THR A 275 -25.92 -25.95 15.54
N SER A 276 -24.79 -25.28 15.25
CA SER A 276 -24.70 -24.40 14.10
C SER A 276 -24.70 -25.20 12.79
N ASN A 277 -25.49 -24.72 11.82
CA ASN A 277 -25.67 -25.35 10.50
C ASN A 277 -24.31 -25.50 9.76
N GLU A 278 -24.21 -26.54 8.91
CA GLU A 278 -23.01 -26.87 8.12
C GLU A 278 -22.39 -25.65 7.37
N GLN A 279 -23.22 -24.70 6.96
CA GLN A 279 -22.76 -23.44 6.32
C GLN A 279 -21.98 -22.52 7.26
N SER A 280 -22.34 -22.45 8.54
CA SER A 280 -21.61 -21.63 9.53
C SER A 280 -20.25 -22.25 9.86
N ASN A 281 -20.18 -23.57 9.90
CA ASN A 281 -18.93 -24.30 10.17
C ASN A 281 -17.93 -24.17 9.01
N SER A 282 -18.38 -24.16 7.76
CA SER A 282 -17.51 -23.99 6.59
C SER A 282 -16.95 -22.57 6.49
N LEU A 283 -17.75 -21.54 6.79
CA LEU A 283 -17.30 -20.15 6.86
C LEU A 283 -16.29 -19.94 7.98
N MET A 284 -16.52 -20.52 9.15
CA MET A 284 -15.58 -20.44 10.27
C MET A 284 -14.27 -21.16 9.97
N MET A 285 -14.33 -22.29 9.30
CA MET A 285 -13.15 -23.05 8.90
C MET A 285 -12.32 -22.25 7.88
N GLY A 286 -12.95 -21.68 6.85
CA GLY A 286 -12.27 -20.80 5.89
C GLY A 286 -11.61 -19.60 6.55
N ALA A 287 -12.27 -18.99 7.53
CA ALA A 287 -11.73 -17.86 8.27
C ALA A 287 -10.58 -18.25 9.22
N ALA A 288 -10.70 -19.38 9.91
CA ALA A 288 -9.63 -19.89 10.76
C ALA A 288 -8.39 -20.26 9.95
N LEU A 289 -8.58 -20.83 8.75
CA LEU A 289 -7.51 -21.13 7.82
C LEU A 289 -6.84 -19.87 7.27
N SER A 290 -7.63 -18.84 6.92
CA SER A 290 -7.09 -17.59 6.40
C SER A 290 -6.32 -16.79 7.45
N LEU A 291 -6.75 -16.82 8.70
CA LEU A 291 -6.02 -16.25 9.82
C LEU A 291 -4.79 -17.10 10.17
N GLY A 292 -4.93 -18.43 10.19
CA GLY A 292 -3.84 -19.34 10.48
C GLY A 292 -2.66 -19.23 9.52
N ALA A 293 -2.92 -18.94 8.26
CA ALA A 293 -1.87 -18.72 7.26
C ALA A 293 -1.05 -17.43 7.48
N GLN A 294 -1.59 -16.45 8.21
CA GLN A 294 -0.88 -15.22 8.58
C GLN A 294 -0.10 -15.35 9.91
N PHE A 295 -0.34 -16.41 10.67
CA PHE A 295 0.30 -16.65 11.97
C PHE A 295 1.49 -17.62 11.81
N ASP A 296 2.67 -17.10 11.71
CA ASP A 296 3.90 -17.90 11.81
C ASP A 296 4.12 -18.29 13.28
N GLY A 297 3.83 -19.55 13.62
CA GLY A 297 4.27 -20.19 14.85
C GLY A 297 3.20 -20.55 15.89
N GLY A 298 2.93 -21.80 16.03
CA GLY A 298 2.40 -22.46 17.24
C GLY A 298 0.88 -22.61 17.38
N ALA A 299 0.06 -21.63 17.01
CA ALA A 299 -1.38 -21.75 17.04
C ALA A 299 -1.92 -22.55 15.84
N MET A 300 -1.16 -22.61 14.77
CA MET A 300 -1.52 -23.30 13.53
C MET A 300 -1.66 -24.82 13.69
N ASN A 301 -0.87 -25.44 14.59
CA ASN A 301 -0.93 -26.89 14.79
C ASN A 301 -2.24 -27.38 15.42
N SER A 302 -2.90 -26.57 16.24
CA SER A 302 -4.16 -26.97 16.87
C SER A 302 -5.38 -26.70 15.99
N ILE A 303 -5.35 -25.58 15.21
CA ILE A 303 -6.44 -25.21 14.30
C ILE A 303 -6.35 -26.02 13.00
N GLY A 304 -5.14 -26.22 12.47
CA GLY A 304 -4.90 -27.00 11.27
C GLY A 304 -5.30 -28.48 11.45
N SER A 305 -4.96 -29.10 12.57
CA SER A 305 -5.32 -30.49 12.85
C SER A 305 -6.84 -30.70 13.04
N THR A 306 -7.54 -29.70 13.56
CA THR A 306 -9.01 -29.76 13.71
C THR A 306 -9.69 -29.55 12.37
N ALA A 307 -9.19 -28.64 11.52
CA ALA A 307 -9.72 -28.38 10.19
C ALA A 307 -9.51 -29.58 9.24
N THR A 308 -8.29 -30.15 9.19
CA THR A 308 -8.00 -31.34 8.38
C THR A 308 -8.85 -32.54 8.82
N GLY A 309 -9.01 -32.76 10.11
CA GLY A 309 -9.81 -33.87 10.63
C GLY A 309 -11.32 -33.76 10.33
N LEU A 310 -11.84 -32.53 10.14
CA LEU A 310 -13.22 -32.32 9.70
C LEU A 310 -13.37 -32.55 8.19
N ILE A 311 -12.45 -32.07 7.39
CA ILE A 311 -12.47 -32.21 5.93
C ILE A 311 -12.34 -33.68 5.52
N GLU A 312 -11.49 -34.45 6.22
CA GLU A 312 -11.38 -35.92 6.01
C GLU A 312 -12.70 -36.65 6.28
N LYS A 313 -13.50 -36.21 7.24
CA LYS A 313 -14.83 -36.77 7.51
C LYS A 313 -15.85 -36.56 6.39
N PHE A 314 -15.60 -35.56 5.51
CA PHE A 314 -16.41 -35.32 4.32
C PHE A 314 -15.91 -36.08 3.08
N GLY A 315 -14.95 -37.00 3.24
CA GLY A 315 -14.46 -37.86 2.16
C GLY A 315 -13.34 -37.25 1.31
N PHE A 316 -12.74 -36.13 1.78
CA PHE A 316 -11.55 -35.59 1.15
C PHE A 316 -10.30 -36.31 1.67
N SER A 317 -9.41 -36.67 0.77
CA SER A 317 -8.09 -37.20 1.06
C SER A 317 -7.01 -36.22 0.65
N ASN A 318 -5.81 -36.33 1.23
CA ASN A 318 -4.63 -35.49 0.93
C ASN A 318 -4.92 -33.98 0.98
N VAL A 319 -5.57 -33.52 2.06
CA VAL A 319 -5.88 -32.12 2.23
C VAL A 319 -4.61 -31.31 2.45
N GLN A 320 -4.39 -30.32 1.59
CA GLN A 320 -3.26 -29.41 1.65
C GLN A 320 -3.74 -27.96 1.79
N LEU A 321 -3.02 -27.18 2.56
CA LEU A 321 -3.19 -25.75 2.68
C LEU A 321 -2.13 -25.06 1.81
N ASP A 322 -2.59 -24.36 0.78
CA ASP A 322 -1.73 -23.55 -0.09
C ASP A 322 -1.84 -22.08 0.30
N THR A 323 -0.70 -21.47 0.49
CA THR A 323 -0.61 -20.00 0.63
C THR A 323 0.26 -19.51 -0.50
N ASN A 324 -0.24 -18.59 -1.32
CA ASN A 324 0.56 -17.94 -2.35
C ASN A 324 0.96 -16.54 -1.93
N ASP A 325 2.00 -16.02 -2.57
CA ASP A 325 2.60 -14.70 -2.30
C ASP A 325 1.60 -13.53 -2.49
N ASP A 326 0.45 -13.79 -3.10
CA ASP A 326 -0.61 -12.80 -3.37
C ASP A 326 -1.62 -12.64 -2.22
N GLY A 327 -1.38 -13.27 -1.07
CA GLY A 327 -2.28 -13.19 0.09
C GLY A 327 -3.59 -13.94 -0.10
N LYS A 328 -3.65 -14.92 -1.01
CA LYS A 328 -4.74 -15.89 -1.14
C LYS A 328 -4.41 -17.12 -0.30
N VAL A 329 -5.40 -17.59 0.44
CA VAL A 329 -5.34 -18.86 1.13
C VAL A 329 -6.25 -19.84 0.41
N ALA A 330 -5.72 -20.98 0.03
CA ALA A 330 -6.46 -22.01 -0.65
C ALA A 330 -6.34 -23.34 0.09
N VAL A 331 -7.43 -24.08 0.11
CA VAL A 331 -7.47 -25.46 0.58
C VAL A 331 -7.70 -26.35 -0.63
N SER A 332 -6.83 -27.32 -0.82
CA SER A 332 -7.01 -28.36 -1.83
C SER A 332 -7.14 -29.72 -1.20
N GLY A 333 -7.87 -30.60 -1.86
CA GLY A 333 -8.03 -31.98 -1.43
C GLY A 333 -8.60 -32.83 -2.57
N TYR A 334 -8.50 -34.15 -2.43
CA TYR A 334 -8.97 -35.12 -3.42
C TYR A 334 -10.25 -35.80 -2.93
N ILE A 335 -11.18 -36.00 -3.85
CA ILE A 335 -12.32 -36.87 -3.68
C ILE A 335 -12.10 -38.11 -4.56
N GLY A 336 -11.84 -39.23 -3.94
CA GLY A 336 -11.34 -40.40 -4.67
C GLY A 336 -9.89 -40.20 -5.14
N GLU A 337 -9.52 -40.84 -6.27
CA GLU A 337 -8.18 -40.77 -6.83
C GLU A 337 -8.06 -39.74 -7.98
N ASP A 338 -9.19 -39.37 -8.59
CA ASP A 338 -9.20 -38.65 -9.88
C ASP A 338 -9.71 -37.21 -9.79
N LEU A 339 -10.38 -36.82 -8.68
CA LEU A 339 -10.99 -35.50 -8.58
C LEU A 339 -10.29 -34.67 -7.51
N MET A 340 -9.56 -33.61 -7.93
CA MET A 340 -9.00 -32.61 -7.05
C MET A 340 -9.87 -31.37 -7.03
N ILE A 341 -10.18 -30.88 -5.84
CA ILE A 341 -10.87 -29.61 -5.64
C ILE A 341 -9.95 -28.69 -4.84
N LYS A 342 -9.77 -27.48 -5.33
CA LYS A 342 -9.05 -26.39 -4.65
C LYS A 342 -9.99 -25.20 -4.52
N TYR A 343 -10.14 -24.69 -3.31
CA TYR A 343 -10.93 -23.50 -3.04
C TYR A 343 -10.07 -22.46 -2.33
N GLY A 344 -9.93 -21.30 -2.95
CA GLY A 344 -9.15 -20.18 -2.44
C GLY A 344 -10.02 -18.96 -2.15
N VAL A 345 -9.67 -18.24 -1.11
CA VAL A 345 -10.25 -16.94 -0.76
C VAL A 345 -9.16 -15.90 -0.60
N GLY A 346 -9.38 -14.72 -1.15
CA GLY A 346 -8.49 -13.60 -0.96
C GLY A 346 -8.66 -13.01 0.43
N VAL A 347 -7.56 -12.90 1.18
CA VAL A 347 -7.57 -12.33 2.53
C VAL A 347 -7.75 -10.81 2.48
N PHE A 348 -7.09 -10.17 1.52
CA PHE A 348 -7.11 -8.72 1.34
C PHE A 348 -8.04 -8.25 0.22
N ASN A 349 -8.24 -9.09 -0.80
CA ASN A 349 -9.19 -8.84 -1.88
C ASN A 349 -10.38 -9.78 -1.71
N PRO A 350 -11.61 -9.25 -1.49
CA PRO A 350 -12.78 -10.10 -1.41
C PRO A 350 -13.02 -10.74 -2.78
N GLY A 351 -12.67 -11.99 -2.90
CA GLY A 351 -12.84 -12.81 -4.09
C GLY A 351 -12.67 -14.27 -3.73
N TYR A 352 -13.32 -15.13 -4.47
CA TYR A 352 -13.11 -16.57 -4.38
C TYR A 352 -12.53 -17.08 -5.70
N GLU A 353 -11.79 -18.18 -5.60
CA GLU A 353 -11.34 -18.96 -6.73
C GLU A 353 -11.54 -20.43 -6.41
N MET A 354 -12.28 -21.10 -7.26
CA MET A 354 -12.55 -22.54 -7.14
C MET A 354 -11.93 -23.22 -8.37
N THR A 355 -10.97 -24.09 -8.13
CA THR A 355 -10.40 -24.95 -9.17
C THR A 355 -10.89 -26.37 -8.98
N VAL A 356 -11.44 -26.95 -10.01
CA VAL A 356 -11.82 -28.36 -10.05
C VAL A 356 -11.01 -29.02 -11.13
N ARG A 357 -10.21 -30.03 -10.78
CA ARG A 357 -9.36 -30.78 -11.69
C ARG A 357 -9.77 -32.23 -11.67
N TYR A 358 -10.12 -32.75 -12.86
CA TYR A 358 -10.47 -34.16 -13.03
C TYR A 358 -9.40 -34.85 -13.90
N TYR A 359 -8.74 -35.84 -13.31
CA TYR A 359 -7.70 -36.60 -13.96
C TYR A 359 -8.34 -37.75 -14.77
N LEU A 360 -8.21 -37.66 -16.09
CA LEU A 360 -8.59 -38.73 -17.02
C LEU A 360 -7.50 -39.80 -17.11
N LEU A 361 -6.26 -39.39 -16.98
CA LEU A 361 -5.03 -40.17 -16.87
C LEU A 361 -4.07 -39.39 -15.99
N SER A 362 -3.02 -40.03 -15.49
CA SER A 362 -2.00 -39.34 -14.68
C SER A 362 -1.36 -38.12 -15.37
N GLN A 363 -1.37 -38.11 -16.67
CA GLN A 363 -0.78 -37.05 -17.52
C GLN A 363 -1.81 -36.18 -18.25
N LEU A 364 -3.10 -36.56 -18.20
CA LEU A 364 -4.18 -35.85 -18.90
C LEU A 364 -5.28 -35.50 -17.91
N TYR A 365 -5.54 -34.21 -17.73
CA TYR A 365 -6.62 -33.75 -16.85
C TYR A 365 -7.40 -32.58 -17.46
N LEU A 366 -8.64 -32.47 -17.04
CA LEU A 366 -9.53 -31.36 -17.29
C LEU A 366 -9.53 -30.45 -16.07
N GLU A 367 -9.32 -29.16 -16.27
CA GLU A 367 -9.32 -28.17 -15.22
C GLU A 367 -10.38 -27.12 -15.48
N SER A 368 -11.22 -26.87 -14.49
CA SER A 368 -12.16 -25.75 -14.48
C SER A 368 -11.80 -24.81 -13.35
N VAL A 369 -11.60 -23.55 -13.70
CA VAL A 369 -11.38 -22.47 -12.72
C VAL A 369 -12.57 -21.53 -12.77
N SER A 370 -13.18 -21.29 -11.61
CA SER A 370 -14.25 -20.30 -11.43
C SER A 370 -13.84 -19.31 -10.37
N SER A 371 -13.74 -18.05 -10.73
CA SER A 371 -13.41 -16.98 -9.82
C SER A 371 -14.45 -15.86 -9.84
N THR A 372 -14.30 -14.89 -8.96
CA THR A 372 -15.16 -13.69 -8.92
C THR A 372 -15.14 -12.91 -10.23
N LEU A 373 -14.05 -13.01 -11.01
CA LEU A 373 -13.82 -12.19 -12.20
C LEU A 373 -13.78 -12.97 -13.51
N SER A 374 -13.57 -14.29 -13.46
CA SER A 374 -13.37 -15.10 -14.67
C SER A 374 -13.80 -16.55 -14.45
N GLN A 375 -14.08 -17.22 -15.56
CA GLN A 375 -14.29 -18.65 -15.61
C GLN A 375 -13.51 -19.22 -16.78
N SER A 376 -12.82 -20.35 -16.57
CA SER A 376 -12.13 -21.08 -17.64
C SER A 376 -12.41 -22.57 -17.52
N LEU A 377 -12.26 -23.26 -18.66
CA LEU A 377 -12.26 -24.70 -18.76
C LEU A 377 -11.16 -25.10 -19.73
N ASP A 378 -10.17 -25.79 -19.22
CA ASP A 378 -8.95 -26.12 -19.95
C ASP A 378 -8.65 -27.60 -19.88
N ILE A 379 -7.97 -28.13 -20.91
CA ILE A 379 -7.47 -29.50 -20.95
C ILE A 379 -5.95 -29.43 -20.94
N TYR A 380 -5.34 -30.10 -19.97
CA TYR A 380 -3.91 -30.17 -19.82
C TYR A 380 -3.38 -31.57 -20.11
N TYR A 381 -2.31 -31.62 -20.86
CA TYR A 381 -1.54 -32.83 -21.10
C TYR A 381 -0.07 -32.56 -20.78
N SER A 382 0.49 -33.29 -19.79
CA SER A 382 1.90 -33.21 -19.42
C SER A 382 2.66 -34.40 -19.99
N PHE A 383 3.83 -34.16 -20.58
CA PHE A 383 4.73 -35.20 -21.02
C PHE A 383 6.16 -34.85 -20.57
N GLU A 384 6.87 -35.87 -20.13
CA GLU A 384 8.29 -35.77 -19.83
C GLU A 384 9.06 -36.18 -21.08
N ILE A 385 10.08 -35.39 -21.41
CA ILE A 385 11.03 -35.71 -22.47
C ILE A 385 12.28 -36.19 -21.74
N ASP A 386 12.59 -37.48 -21.86
CA ASP A 386 13.83 -38.07 -21.37
C ASP A 386 15.06 -37.58 -22.14
#